data_4296c90796a1862484c70555d04865dd
#
_entry.id   4296c90796a1862484c70555d04865dd
#
_cell.length_a   1.000
_cell.length_b   1.000
_cell.length_c   1.000
_cell.angle_alpha   90.00
_cell.angle_beta   90.00
_cell.angle_gamma   90.00
#
_symmetry.space_group_name_H-M   'P 1'
#
loop_
_entity.id
_entity.type
_entity.pdbx_description
1 polymer ?
#
loop_
_entity_poly.entity_id
_entity_poly.type
_entity_poly.pdbx_seq_one_letter_code
_entity_poly.pdbx_strand_id
1 'polypeptide(L)'
;MSELEPGVVTQTQFHSDILERDITLSIYLPKNYSPLFKYKLVFCFDGLDFFRFGQIHRVYERLREDEQVERAIFIGFHYETVDKRREEFSPNGSRAPLTVKAMGQELLPYIDKTFPTFKVANGRVLLGDSLAGSIALMTALSYPRLFNQVGMFSPMFNEVVDLLANRC
;
A
#
# COMPACT_ATOMS: atom_id res chain seq x y z
N MET A 1 -9.57 -16.43 -12.08
CA MET A 1 -8.56 -15.37 -11.86
C MET A 1 -8.08 -14.91 -13.23
N SER A 2 -8.26 -13.63 -13.55
CA SER A 2 -7.58 -13.09 -14.73
C SER A 2 -6.07 -13.13 -14.48
N GLU A 3 -5.31 -13.63 -15.44
CA GLU A 3 -3.86 -13.55 -15.38
C GLU A 3 -3.43 -12.08 -15.25
N LEU A 4 -2.49 -11.81 -14.35
CA LEU A 4 -1.93 -10.48 -14.16
C LEU A 4 -0.92 -10.22 -15.30
N GLU A 5 -1.27 -9.34 -16.22
CA GLU A 5 -0.41 -9.00 -17.35
C GLU A 5 0.61 -7.91 -16.99
N PRO A 6 1.91 -8.12 -17.24
CA PRO A 6 2.93 -7.09 -17.04
C PRO A 6 2.66 -5.84 -17.85
N GLY A 7 2.89 -4.66 -17.25
CA GLY A 7 2.70 -3.35 -17.89
C GLY A 7 1.26 -2.85 -17.92
N VAL A 8 0.33 -3.57 -17.30
CA VAL A 8 -1.09 -3.21 -17.22
C VAL A 8 -1.53 -3.16 -15.75
N VAL A 9 -2.34 -2.16 -15.40
CA VAL A 9 -2.99 -2.10 -14.09
C VAL A 9 -4.16 -3.07 -14.08
N THR A 10 -4.11 -4.05 -13.20
CA THR A 10 -5.14 -5.08 -13.03
C THR A 10 -5.83 -4.89 -11.69
N GLN A 11 -7.13 -5.15 -11.61
CA GLN A 11 -7.87 -5.11 -10.35
C GLN A 11 -8.20 -6.53 -9.89
N THR A 12 -8.12 -6.75 -8.59
CA THR A 12 -8.54 -7.98 -7.92
C THR A 12 -9.30 -7.65 -6.64
N GLN A 13 -10.05 -8.63 -6.15
CA GLN A 13 -10.75 -8.54 -4.87
C GLN A 13 -10.00 -9.37 -3.83
N PHE A 14 -9.80 -8.80 -2.66
CA PHE A 14 -9.22 -9.45 -1.50
C PHE A 14 -10.23 -9.41 -0.36
N HIS A 15 -10.63 -10.58 0.16
CA HIS A 15 -11.50 -10.62 1.33
C HIS A 15 -10.68 -10.43 2.60
N SER A 16 -11.04 -9.42 3.38
CA SER A 16 -10.47 -9.17 4.71
C SER A 16 -11.45 -9.65 5.77
N ASP A 17 -11.06 -10.65 6.54
CA ASP A 17 -11.83 -11.10 7.71
C ASP A 17 -11.83 -10.03 8.82
N ILE A 18 -10.72 -9.31 8.97
CA ILE A 18 -10.56 -8.26 9.98
C ILE A 18 -11.46 -7.06 9.68
N LEU A 19 -11.53 -6.62 8.41
CA LEU A 19 -12.39 -5.52 7.98
C LEU A 19 -13.82 -5.97 7.64
N GLU A 20 -14.07 -7.28 7.59
CA GLU A 20 -15.35 -7.89 7.26
C GLU A 20 -15.92 -7.40 5.91
N ARG A 21 -15.02 -7.24 4.94
CA ARG A 21 -15.39 -6.80 3.58
C ARG A 21 -14.37 -7.21 2.53
N ASP A 22 -14.79 -7.15 1.28
CA ASP A 22 -13.88 -7.26 0.15
C ASP A 22 -13.19 -5.92 -0.11
N ILE A 23 -11.89 -5.98 -0.34
CA ILE A 23 -11.05 -4.84 -0.68
C ILE A 23 -10.69 -4.96 -2.16
N THR A 24 -10.99 -3.94 -2.93
CA THR A 24 -10.49 -3.84 -4.30
C THR A 24 -9.03 -3.41 -4.28
N LEU A 25 -8.16 -4.20 -4.89
CA LEU A 25 -6.76 -3.89 -5.06
C LEU A 25 -6.45 -3.63 -6.53
N SER A 26 -5.75 -2.53 -6.82
CA SER A 26 -5.07 -2.35 -8.11
C SER A 26 -3.67 -2.92 -8.02
N ILE A 27 -3.26 -3.70 -9.00
CA ILE A 27 -1.94 -4.33 -9.05
C ILE A 27 -1.26 -3.94 -10.34
N TYR A 28 -0.02 -3.47 -10.24
CA TYR A 28 0.82 -3.19 -11.38
C TYR A 28 2.12 -3.98 -11.28
N LEU A 29 2.33 -4.85 -12.25
CA LEU A 29 3.59 -5.54 -12.49
C LEU A 29 4.38 -4.76 -13.56
N PRO A 30 5.69 -4.50 -13.38
CA PRO A 30 6.46 -3.77 -14.38
C PRO A 30 6.48 -4.48 -15.74
N LYS A 31 6.71 -3.74 -16.83
CA LYS A 31 6.70 -4.29 -18.21
C LYS A 31 7.59 -5.49 -18.40
N ASN A 32 8.75 -5.52 -17.76
CA ASN A 32 9.71 -6.63 -17.84
C ASN A 32 9.64 -7.54 -16.61
N TYR A 33 8.43 -7.73 -16.07
CA TYR A 33 8.23 -8.60 -14.92
C TYR A 33 8.65 -10.03 -15.20
N SER A 34 9.34 -10.62 -14.24
CA SER A 34 9.66 -12.05 -14.21
C SER A 34 9.59 -12.57 -12.77
N PRO A 35 8.97 -13.70 -12.50
CA PRO A 35 8.94 -14.30 -11.17
C PRO A 35 10.33 -14.76 -10.66
N LEU A 36 11.34 -14.75 -11.53
CA LEU A 36 12.73 -15.07 -11.17
C LEU A 36 13.45 -13.91 -10.47
N PHE A 37 12.94 -12.70 -10.58
CA PHE A 37 13.49 -11.52 -9.90
C PHE A 37 12.79 -11.25 -8.58
N LYS A 38 13.47 -10.52 -7.70
CA LYS A 38 12.87 -9.96 -6.49
C LYS A 38 12.50 -8.49 -6.72
N TYR A 39 11.37 -8.09 -6.14
CA TYR A 39 10.80 -6.76 -6.31
C TYR A 39 10.59 -6.07 -4.97
N LYS A 40 10.84 -4.77 -4.95
CA LYS A 40 10.33 -3.93 -3.88
C LYS A 40 8.80 -3.83 -3.99
N LEU A 41 8.14 -3.67 -2.86
CA LEU A 41 6.71 -3.40 -2.79
C LEU A 41 6.48 -1.92 -2.55
N VAL A 42 5.68 -1.29 -3.41
CA VAL A 42 5.12 0.04 -3.18
C VAL A 42 3.62 -0.14 -2.98
N PHE A 43 3.17 0.05 -1.74
CA PHE A 43 1.78 -0.09 -1.38
C PHE A 43 1.16 1.29 -1.19
N CYS A 44 0.12 1.59 -1.97
CA CYS A 44 -0.57 2.88 -1.98
C CYS A 44 -1.92 2.75 -1.29
N PHE A 45 -2.10 3.39 -0.15
CA PHE A 45 -3.43 3.71 0.34
C PHE A 45 -4.02 4.80 -0.58
N ASP A 46 -5.32 4.83 -0.84
CA ASP A 46 -5.91 5.61 -1.95
C ASP A 46 -5.37 5.18 -3.34
N GLY A 47 -5.38 3.87 -3.59
CA GLY A 47 -4.86 3.31 -4.82
C GLY A 47 -5.42 3.92 -6.10
N LEU A 48 -6.71 4.28 -6.10
CA LEU A 48 -7.35 4.92 -7.25
C LEU A 48 -6.67 6.26 -7.60
N ASP A 49 -6.35 7.08 -6.59
CA ASP A 49 -5.75 8.39 -6.80
C ASP A 49 -4.32 8.26 -7.35
N PHE A 50 -3.51 7.37 -6.80
CA PHE A 50 -2.15 7.12 -7.28
C PHE A 50 -2.11 6.55 -8.69
N PHE A 51 -2.99 5.62 -9.03
CA PHE A 51 -2.99 4.98 -10.35
C PHE A 51 -3.72 5.81 -11.40
N ARG A 52 -4.89 6.36 -11.09
CA ARG A 52 -5.72 7.07 -12.07
C ARG A 52 -5.27 8.51 -12.29
N PHE A 53 -5.08 9.26 -11.22
CA PHE A 53 -4.70 10.67 -11.30
C PHE A 53 -3.18 10.85 -11.31
N GLY A 54 -2.47 10.22 -10.40
CA GLY A 54 -1.02 10.31 -10.30
C GLY A 54 -0.27 9.52 -11.36
N GLN A 55 -0.89 8.56 -12.03
CA GLN A 55 -0.26 7.73 -13.06
C GLN A 55 1.09 7.14 -12.59
N ILE A 56 1.16 6.72 -11.32
CA ILE A 56 2.40 6.31 -10.65
C ILE A 56 3.15 5.22 -11.42
N HIS A 57 2.43 4.28 -12.03
CA HIS A 57 3.01 3.22 -12.84
C HIS A 57 3.72 3.73 -14.09
N ARG A 58 3.23 4.81 -14.72
CA ARG A 58 3.87 5.43 -15.89
C ARG A 58 5.09 6.25 -15.49
N VAL A 59 5.02 6.95 -14.36
CA VAL A 59 6.17 7.65 -13.79
C VAL A 59 7.28 6.67 -13.46
N TYR A 60 6.92 5.56 -12.81
CA TYR A 60 7.85 4.47 -12.49
C TYR A 60 8.54 3.91 -13.74
N GLU A 61 7.80 3.61 -14.80
CA GLU A 61 8.40 3.06 -16.02
C GLU A 61 9.41 4.00 -16.67
N ARG A 62 9.13 5.32 -16.70
CA ARG A 62 10.11 6.31 -17.18
C ARG A 62 11.38 6.31 -16.33
N LEU A 63 11.24 6.29 -15.00
CA LEU A 63 12.39 6.26 -14.10
C LEU A 63 13.18 4.94 -14.23
N ARG A 64 12.51 3.86 -14.58
CA ARG A 64 13.16 2.57 -14.86
C ARG A 64 13.96 2.59 -16.16
N GLU A 65 13.45 3.22 -17.20
CA GLU A 65 14.17 3.40 -18.47
C GLU A 65 15.50 4.13 -18.25
N ASP A 66 15.53 5.11 -17.35
CA ASP A 66 16.73 5.87 -16.96
C ASP A 66 17.53 5.19 -15.82
N GLU A 67 17.18 3.98 -15.41
CA GLU A 67 17.79 3.23 -14.31
C GLU A 67 17.86 3.98 -12.97
N GLN A 68 16.94 4.93 -12.75
CA GLN A 68 16.92 5.77 -11.55
C GLN A 68 16.25 5.11 -10.34
N VAL A 69 15.48 4.05 -10.55
CA VAL A 69 14.76 3.33 -9.48
C VAL A 69 14.90 1.83 -9.61
N GLU A 70 14.79 1.13 -8.49
CA GLU A 70 14.87 -0.32 -8.45
C GLU A 70 13.57 -0.97 -8.94
N ARG A 71 13.62 -2.28 -9.22
CA ARG A 71 12.42 -3.05 -9.59
C ARG A 71 11.41 -3.04 -8.47
N ALA A 72 10.17 -2.68 -8.80
CA ALA A 72 9.07 -2.61 -7.84
C ALA A 72 7.75 -3.12 -8.44
N ILE A 73 6.92 -3.66 -7.54
CA ILE A 73 5.51 -3.98 -7.78
C ILE A 73 4.70 -2.94 -7.02
N PHE A 74 3.64 -2.43 -7.65
CA PHE A 74 2.75 -1.44 -7.06
C PHE A 74 1.41 -2.07 -6.76
N ILE A 75 0.92 -1.88 -5.54
CA ILE A 75 -0.41 -2.33 -5.11
C ILE A 75 -1.14 -1.16 -4.49
N GLY A 76 -2.36 -0.90 -4.96
CA GLY A 76 -3.22 0.15 -4.45
C GLY A 76 -4.43 -0.40 -3.72
N PHE A 77 -4.67 0.09 -2.52
CA PHE A 77 -5.86 -0.19 -1.71
C PHE A 77 -6.95 0.81 -2.06
N HIS A 78 -8.12 0.33 -2.50
CA HIS A 78 -9.27 1.18 -2.78
C HIS A 78 -10.21 1.22 -1.57
N TYR A 79 -10.59 2.42 -1.16
CA TYR A 79 -11.69 2.59 -0.22
C TYR A 79 -13.05 2.45 -0.93
N GLU A 80 -14.08 2.06 -0.22
CA GLU A 80 -15.43 1.90 -0.79
C GLU A 80 -16.11 3.25 -1.06
N THR A 81 -16.22 4.08 -0.02
CA THR A 81 -16.86 5.39 -0.04
C THR A 81 -16.04 6.38 0.76
N VAL A 82 -16.29 7.68 0.58
CA VAL A 82 -15.60 8.72 1.36
C VAL A 82 -15.84 8.58 2.86
N ASP A 83 -17.04 8.19 3.27
CA ASP A 83 -17.36 7.99 4.69
C ASP A 83 -16.62 6.77 5.25
N LYS A 84 -16.57 5.67 4.51
CA LYS A 84 -15.76 4.49 4.88
C LYS A 84 -14.27 4.81 4.93
N ARG A 85 -13.77 5.63 4.00
CA ARG A 85 -12.39 6.11 4.03
C ARG A 85 -12.07 6.86 5.33
N ARG A 86 -12.97 7.74 5.79
CA ARG A 86 -12.81 8.44 7.08
C ARG A 86 -12.78 7.48 8.26
N GLU A 87 -13.65 6.48 8.28
CA GLU A 87 -13.67 5.46 9.33
C GLU A 87 -12.39 4.61 9.35
N GLU A 88 -11.89 4.24 8.18
CA GLU A 88 -10.78 3.29 8.03
C GLU A 88 -9.39 3.94 8.00
N PHE A 89 -9.25 5.21 7.58
CA PHE A 89 -7.96 5.87 7.39
C PHE A 89 -7.70 7.05 8.32
N SER A 90 -8.73 7.68 8.86
CA SER A 90 -8.52 8.78 9.79
C SER A 90 -7.87 8.28 11.08
N PRO A 91 -6.91 9.03 11.66
CA PRO A 91 -6.35 8.67 12.98
C PRO A 91 -7.40 8.47 14.07
N ASN A 92 -8.52 9.19 14.01
CA ASN A 92 -9.66 9.02 14.91
C ASN A 92 -10.77 8.13 14.34
N GLY A 93 -10.53 7.51 13.21
CA GLY A 93 -11.52 6.64 12.56
C GLY A 93 -11.80 5.41 13.41
N SER A 94 -13.07 5.05 13.53
CA SER A 94 -13.51 3.90 14.35
C SER A 94 -12.92 2.57 13.87
N ARG A 95 -12.58 2.48 12.60
CA ARG A 95 -12.03 1.28 11.96
C ARG A 95 -10.55 1.37 11.59
N ALA A 96 -9.88 2.52 11.85
CA ALA A 96 -8.46 2.69 11.54
C ALA A 96 -7.56 1.64 12.21
N PRO A 97 -7.75 1.24 13.48
CA PRO A 97 -6.99 0.15 14.08
C PRO A 97 -7.16 -1.18 13.37
N LEU A 98 -8.35 -1.45 12.82
CA LEU A 98 -8.62 -2.67 12.03
C LEU A 98 -7.92 -2.62 10.69
N THR A 99 -7.87 -1.47 10.03
CA THR A 99 -7.11 -1.28 8.77
C THR A 99 -5.63 -1.54 8.98
N VAL A 100 -5.03 -0.98 10.03
CA VAL A 100 -3.64 -1.25 10.40
C VAL A 100 -3.39 -2.74 10.63
N LYS A 101 -4.27 -3.39 11.38
CA LYS A 101 -4.18 -4.82 11.67
C LYS A 101 -4.34 -5.67 10.40
N ALA A 102 -5.32 -5.36 9.57
CA ALA A 102 -5.54 -6.06 8.29
C ALA A 102 -4.32 -5.93 7.37
N MET A 103 -3.69 -4.75 7.31
CA MET A 103 -2.49 -4.55 6.51
C MET A 103 -1.34 -5.46 6.96
N GLY A 104 -1.05 -5.51 8.26
CA GLY A 104 0.05 -6.30 8.80
C GLY A 104 -0.21 -7.80 8.83
N GLN A 105 -1.45 -8.23 9.08
CA GLN A 105 -1.78 -9.64 9.36
C GLN A 105 -2.47 -10.36 8.20
N GLU A 106 -3.06 -9.66 7.25
CA GLU A 106 -3.77 -10.26 6.10
C GLU A 106 -3.16 -9.84 4.76
N LEU A 107 -3.13 -8.55 4.45
CA LEU A 107 -2.70 -8.04 3.15
C LEU A 107 -1.23 -8.30 2.86
N LEU A 108 -0.33 -7.98 3.78
CA LEU A 108 1.10 -8.21 3.56
C LEU A 108 1.44 -9.69 3.41
N PRO A 109 0.96 -10.61 4.26
CA PRO A 109 1.17 -12.03 4.04
C PRO A 109 0.64 -12.54 2.69
N TYR A 110 -0.52 -12.05 2.27
CA TYR A 110 -1.07 -12.37 0.95
C TYR A 110 -0.16 -11.89 -0.18
N ILE A 111 0.32 -10.65 -0.11
CA ILE A 111 1.20 -10.06 -1.11
C ILE A 111 2.52 -10.83 -1.18
N ASP A 112 3.15 -11.09 -0.05
CA ASP A 112 4.43 -11.80 0.02
C ASP A 112 4.34 -13.26 -0.43
N LYS A 113 3.17 -13.87 -0.31
CA LYS A 113 2.90 -15.23 -0.83
C LYS A 113 2.64 -15.22 -2.33
N THR A 114 1.99 -14.18 -2.84
CA THR A 114 1.53 -14.09 -4.24
C THR A 114 2.63 -13.59 -5.17
N PHE A 115 3.47 -12.66 -4.71
CA PHE A 115 4.48 -11.99 -5.53
C PHE A 115 5.90 -12.23 -5.01
N PRO A 116 6.92 -12.21 -5.90
CA PRO A 116 8.32 -12.39 -5.54
C PRO A 116 8.90 -11.09 -4.93
N THR A 117 8.40 -10.69 -3.77
CA THR A 117 8.83 -9.50 -3.05
C THR A 117 10.07 -9.76 -2.18
N PHE A 118 10.80 -8.68 -1.91
CA PHE A 118 11.77 -8.70 -0.80
C PHE A 118 10.99 -8.70 0.52
N LYS A 119 11.08 -9.78 1.29
CA LYS A 119 10.32 -9.97 2.54
C LYS A 119 11.01 -9.31 3.74
N VAL A 120 11.46 -8.08 3.56
CA VAL A 120 12.15 -7.26 4.57
C VAL A 120 11.58 -5.85 4.57
N ALA A 121 11.68 -5.16 5.71
CA ALA A 121 11.12 -3.81 5.86
C ALA A 121 11.69 -2.82 4.82
N ASN A 122 12.99 -2.88 4.54
CA ASN A 122 13.64 -2.03 3.52
C ASN A 122 13.17 -2.31 2.08
N GLY A 123 12.48 -3.39 1.85
CA GLY A 123 11.90 -3.74 0.56
C GLY A 123 10.46 -3.24 0.36
N ARG A 124 9.92 -2.50 1.33
CA ARG A 124 8.51 -2.10 1.34
C ARG A 124 8.37 -0.60 1.61
N VAL A 125 7.55 0.06 0.80
CA VAL A 125 7.19 1.48 0.94
C VAL A 125 5.68 1.59 1.05
N LEU A 126 5.19 2.30 2.05
CA LEU A 126 3.79 2.69 2.16
C LEU A 126 3.63 4.13 1.67
N LEU A 127 2.67 4.37 0.80
CA LEU A 127 2.35 5.70 0.29
C LEU A 127 0.91 6.07 0.62
N GLY A 128 0.68 7.35 0.90
CA GLY A 128 -0.66 7.86 1.10
C GLY A 128 -0.75 9.38 1.03
N ASP A 129 -1.89 9.88 0.60
CA ASP A 129 -2.22 11.30 0.57
C ASP A 129 -3.30 11.62 1.61
N SER A 130 -3.14 12.70 2.34
CA SER A 130 -4.08 13.16 3.38
C SER A 130 -4.33 12.07 4.43
N LEU A 131 -5.57 11.60 4.60
CA LEU A 131 -5.91 10.49 5.53
C LEU A 131 -5.18 9.19 5.19
N ALA A 132 -4.93 8.93 3.92
CA ALA A 132 -4.15 7.77 3.49
C ALA A 132 -2.68 7.88 3.90
N GLY A 133 -2.12 9.08 3.97
CA GLY A 133 -0.80 9.34 4.55
C GLY A 133 -0.77 9.03 6.05
N SER A 134 -1.82 9.39 6.76
CA SER A 134 -1.95 9.10 8.19
C SER A 134 -2.01 7.60 8.48
N ILE A 135 -2.84 6.86 7.75
CA ILE A 135 -2.96 5.39 7.95
C ILE A 135 -1.67 4.66 7.52
N ALA A 136 -0.97 5.15 6.51
CA ALA A 136 0.33 4.61 6.10
C ALA A 136 1.35 4.74 7.25
N LEU A 137 1.44 5.92 7.86
CA LEU A 137 2.32 6.14 9.01
C LEU A 137 1.92 5.30 10.22
N MET A 138 0.63 5.26 10.57
CA MET A 138 0.13 4.44 11.68
C MET A 138 0.47 2.96 11.48
N THR A 139 0.38 2.46 10.25
CA THR A 139 0.74 1.09 9.91
C THR A 139 2.24 0.84 10.13
N ALA A 140 3.11 1.73 9.64
CA ALA A 140 4.56 1.59 9.83
C ALA A 140 4.97 1.67 11.30
N LEU A 141 4.38 2.60 12.07
CA LEU A 141 4.64 2.72 13.51
C LEU A 141 4.14 1.51 14.32
N SER A 142 3.06 0.87 13.88
CA SER A 142 2.52 -0.33 14.53
C SER A 142 3.28 -1.61 14.15
N TYR A 143 3.87 -1.65 12.97
CA TYR A 143 4.64 -2.80 12.46
C TYR A 143 6.03 -2.37 11.95
N PRO A 144 6.91 -1.82 12.79
CA PRO A 144 8.20 -1.25 12.35
C PRO A 144 9.17 -2.29 11.78
N ARG A 145 8.98 -3.57 12.13
CA ARG A 145 9.74 -4.68 11.55
C ARG A 145 9.25 -5.10 10.16
N LEU A 146 8.03 -4.71 9.80
CA LEU A 146 7.44 -5.01 8.50
C LEU A 146 7.56 -3.83 7.53
N PHE A 147 7.46 -2.60 8.04
CA PHE A 147 7.49 -1.37 7.26
C PHE A 147 8.35 -0.32 7.96
N ASN A 148 9.33 0.24 7.25
CA ASN A 148 10.17 1.31 7.75
C ASN A 148 10.34 2.48 6.77
N GLN A 149 9.58 2.47 5.67
CA GLN A 149 9.59 3.53 4.67
C GLN A 149 8.17 3.98 4.38
N VAL A 150 7.90 5.27 4.55
CA VAL A 150 6.59 5.87 4.33
C VAL A 150 6.75 7.16 3.52
N GLY A 151 6.01 7.26 2.42
CA GLY A 151 5.84 8.49 1.66
C GLY A 151 4.46 9.09 1.96
N MET A 152 4.43 10.29 2.50
CA MET A 152 3.19 10.97 2.88
C MET A 152 3.06 12.29 2.13
N PHE A 153 1.88 12.50 1.56
CA PHE A 153 1.50 13.75 0.92
C PHE A 153 0.41 14.41 1.75
N SER A 154 0.68 15.61 2.28
CA SER A 154 -0.26 16.38 3.11
C SER A 154 -0.97 15.54 4.19
N PRO A 155 -0.25 14.80 5.04
CA PRO A 155 -0.86 13.90 6.01
C PRO A 155 -1.61 14.66 7.09
N MET A 156 -2.62 14.01 7.69
CA MET A 156 -3.30 14.50 8.87
C MET A 156 -2.71 13.83 10.11
N PHE A 157 -2.19 14.65 11.03
CA PHE A 157 -1.67 14.18 12.32
C PHE A 157 -2.60 14.61 13.46
N ASN A 158 -2.60 13.80 14.51
CA ASN A 158 -3.28 14.10 15.76
C ASN A 158 -2.62 13.34 16.92
N GLU A 159 -3.18 13.44 18.11
CA GLU A 159 -2.65 12.81 19.33
C GLU A 159 -2.46 11.28 19.20
N VAL A 160 -3.28 10.59 18.39
CA VAL A 160 -3.14 9.14 18.19
C VAL A 160 -1.83 8.82 17.46
N VAL A 161 -1.48 9.61 16.44
CA VAL A 161 -0.22 9.46 15.72
C VAL A 161 0.96 9.75 16.64
N ASP A 162 0.86 10.82 17.44
CA ASP A 162 1.91 11.18 18.41
C ASP A 162 2.12 10.08 19.45
N LEU A 163 1.04 9.49 19.97
CA LEU A 163 1.13 8.36 20.91
C LEU A 163 1.81 7.13 20.30
N LEU A 164 1.53 6.83 19.03
CA LEU A 164 2.18 5.71 18.33
C LEU A 164 3.67 5.99 18.10
N ALA A 165 4.00 7.22 17.69
CA ALA A 165 5.39 7.62 17.46
C ALA A 165 6.25 7.56 18.74
N ASN A 166 5.67 7.88 19.88
CA ASN A 166 6.37 7.85 21.19
C ASN A 166 6.59 6.43 21.75
N ARG A 167 6.02 5.39 21.10
CA ARG A 167 6.24 3.99 21.46
C ARG A 167 7.37 3.32 20.66
N CYS A 168 7.81 3.97 19.61
CA CYS A 168 8.93 3.55 18.78
C CYS A 168 10.21 4.19 19.28
#